data_877efcabdc39da3bc463846a8ad56f75
#
_entry.id   877efcabdc39da3bc463846a8ad56f75
#
_cell.length_a   1.000
_cell.length_b   1.000
_cell.length_c   1.000
_cell.angle_alpha   90.00
_cell.angle_beta   90.00
_cell.angle_gamma   90.00
#
_symmetry.space_group_name_H-M   'P 1'
#
loop_
_entity.id
_entity.type
_entity.pdbx_description
1 polymer ?
#
loop_
_entity_poly.entity_id
_entity_poly.type
_entity_poly.pdbx_seq_one_letter_code
_entity_poly.pdbx_strand_id
1 'polypeptide(L)'
;MGNQKEHSNNVEESLVLDEKCKQVKELIDELPPEQREVVILRHYSDLSFKEIAEITGVSINTALGRMRYALNNMRKKIEDRAMVIY
;
A
#
# COMPACT_ATOMS: atom_id res chain seq x y z
N MET A 1 25.03 9.20 3.51
CA MET A 1 24.90 8.81 3.36
C MET A 1 24.77 7.92 2.94
N GLY A 2 24.60 7.69 2.83
CA GLY A 2 24.69 6.95 2.50
C GLY A 2 24.26 6.13 2.19
N ASN A 3 24.01 5.64 2.33
CA ASN A 3 23.74 4.78 2.01
C ASN A 3 23.18 4.36 1.11
N GLN A 4 22.86 4.50 0.78
CA GLN A 4 22.31 4.15 -0.13
C GLN A 4 22.84 3.48 -1.11
N LYS A 5 23.51 3.38 -1.26
CA LYS A 5 24.07 2.87 -2.25
C LYS A 5 24.38 1.60 -2.21
N GLU A 6 24.48 1.18 -1.34
CA GLU A 6 24.90 0.03 -1.27
C GLU A 6 24.16 -0.97 -1.79
N HIS A 7 23.15 -0.97 -1.80
CA HIS A 7 22.41 -1.96 -2.25
C HIS A 7 22.46 -2.13 -3.63
N SER A 8 22.84 -1.32 -4.17
CA SER A 8 22.80 -1.34 -5.49
C SER A 8 23.47 -2.37 -6.22
N ASN A 9 24.31 -3.05 -5.68
CA ASN A 9 25.04 -3.97 -6.45
C ASN A 9 24.30 -5.23 -6.64
N ASN A 10 23.08 -5.35 -6.27
CA ASN A 10 22.38 -6.58 -6.46
C ASN A 10 21.20 -6.35 -7.39
N VAL A 11 21.46 -6.55 -8.67
CA VAL A 11 20.47 -6.29 -9.70
C VAL A 11 19.30 -7.23 -9.56
N GLU A 12 19.54 -8.48 -9.20
CA GLU A 12 18.45 -9.44 -9.05
C GLU A 12 17.51 -9.05 -7.92
N GLU A 13 18.06 -8.57 -6.82
CA GLU A 13 17.23 -8.10 -5.72
C GLU A 13 16.38 -6.92 -6.14
N SER A 14 16.94 -6.01 -6.89
CA SER A 14 16.20 -4.86 -7.37
C SER A 14 15.03 -5.28 -8.24
N LEU A 15 15.24 -6.22 -9.14
CA LEU A 15 14.19 -6.69 -10.01
C LEU A 15 13.08 -7.37 -9.23
N VAL A 16 13.43 -8.15 -8.23
CA VAL A 16 12.43 -8.81 -7.39
C VAL A 16 11.61 -7.80 -6.62
N LEU A 17 12.27 -6.78 -6.06
CA LEU A 17 11.56 -5.73 -5.35
C LEU A 17 10.63 -4.97 -6.27
N ASP A 18 11.06 -4.67 -7.48
CA ASP A 18 10.24 -3.97 -8.44
C ASP A 18 8.99 -4.78 -8.77
N GLU A 19 9.13 -6.10 -8.91
CA GLU A 19 7.99 -6.94 -9.19
C GLU A 19 7.01 -6.97 -8.03
N LYS A 20 7.51 -7.07 -6.80
CA LYS A 20 6.65 -7.07 -5.63
C LYS A 20 5.91 -5.74 -5.49
N CYS A 21 6.61 -4.64 -5.69
CA CYS A 21 5.98 -3.33 -5.64
C CYS A 21 4.92 -3.18 -6.70
N LYS A 22 5.17 -3.74 -7.88
CA LYS A 22 4.20 -3.69 -8.96
C LYS A 22 2.95 -4.48 -8.61
N GLN A 23 3.13 -5.66 -8.01
CA GLN A 23 2.00 -6.48 -7.60
C GLN A 23 1.15 -5.77 -6.55
N VAL A 24 1.80 -5.16 -5.57
CA VAL A 24 1.08 -4.43 -4.53
C VAL A 24 0.33 -3.25 -5.14
N LYS A 25 0.96 -2.53 -6.05
CA LYS A 25 0.30 -1.41 -6.70
C LYS A 25 -0.92 -1.85 -7.48
N GLU A 26 -0.83 -2.98 -8.16
CA GLU A 26 -1.97 -3.51 -8.89
C GLU A 26 -3.12 -3.87 -7.95
N LEU A 27 -2.80 -4.43 -6.79
CA LEU A 27 -3.83 -4.73 -5.80
C LEU A 27 -4.51 -3.45 -5.30
N ILE A 28 -3.72 -2.42 -5.04
CA ILE A 28 -4.26 -1.15 -4.59
C ILE A 28 -5.17 -0.55 -5.65
N ASP A 29 -4.77 -0.64 -6.91
CA ASP A 29 -5.55 -0.09 -8.00
C ASP A 29 -6.91 -0.77 -8.15
N GLU A 30 -7.04 -2.00 -7.66
CA GLU A 30 -8.31 -2.73 -7.74
C GLU A 30 -9.23 -2.44 -6.58
N LEU A 31 -8.78 -1.70 -5.57
CA LEU A 31 -9.62 -1.39 -4.43
C LEU A 31 -10.71 -0.39 -4.79
N PRO A 32 -11.85 -0.41 -4.07
CA PRO A 32 -12.84 0.66 -4.22
C PRO A 32 -12.19 2.02 -3.97
N PRO A 33 -12.68 3.08 -4.59
CA PRO A 33 -12.01 4.39 -4.54
C PRO A 33 -11.72 4.89 -3.13
N GLU A 34 -12.65 4.75 -2.20
CA GLU A 34 -12.44 5.26 -0.85
C GLU A 34 -11.35 4.50 -0.12
N GLN A 35 -11.28 3.18 -0.35
CA GLN A 35 -10.26 2.37 0.26
C GLN A 35 -8.90 2.64 -0.37
N ARG A 36 -8.88 2.77 -1.68
CA ARG A 36 -7.65 3.06 -2.40
C ARG A 36 -7.05 4.39 -1.96
N GLU A 37 -7.91 5.40 -1.79
CA GLU A 37 -7.45 6.71 -1.39
C GLU A 37 -6.77 6.68 -0.02
N VAL A 38 -7.37 6.00 0.95
CA VAL A 38 -6.79 5.93 2.28
C VAL A 38 -5.44 5.21 2.25
N VAL A 39 -5.35 4.11 1.48
CA VAL A 39 -4.09 3.37 1.38
C VAL A 39 -3.01 4.26 0.78
N ILE A 40 -3.33 4.98 -0.28
CA ILE A 40 -2.36 5.84 -0.95
C ILE A 40 -1.90 6.96 0.00
N LEU A 41 -2.83 7.61 0.67
CA LEU A 41 -2.48 8.71 1.56
C LEU A 41 -1.66 8.22 2.75
N ARG A 42 -2.00 7.05 3.28
CA ARG A 42 -1.28 6.52 4.43
C ARG A 42 0.10 5.98 4.05
N HIS A 43 0.15 5.22 2.98
CA HIS A 43 1.37 4.49 2.64
C HIS A 43 2.36 5.33 1.84
N TYR A 44 1.88 6.02 0.82
CA TYR A 44 2.79 6.77 -0.05
C TYR A 44 3.02 8.19 0.43
N SER A 45 2.01 8.83 1.03
CA SER A 45 2.15 10.19 1.51
C SER A 45 2.50 10.26 3.00
N ASP A 46 2.48 9.11 3.66
CA ASP A 46 2.88 8.99 5.06
C ASP A 46 2.10 9.91 5.99
N LEU A 47 0.81 10.07 5.72
CA LEU A 47 -0.04 10.92 6.53
C LEU A 47 -0.62 10.17 7.71
N SER A 48 -0.90 10.88 8.78
CA SER A 48 -1.59 10.29 9.93
C SER A 48 -3.05 10.08 9.59
N PHE A 49 -3.73 9.21 10.33
CA PHE A 49 -5.15 9.00 10.10
C PHE A 49 -5.96 10.25 10.40
N LYS A 50 -5.48 11.09 11.32
CA LYS A 50 -6.14 12.37 11.56
C LYS A 50 -6.07 13.25 10.31
N GLU A 51 -4.91 13.32 9.69
CA GLU A 51 -4.74 14.09 8.47
C GLU A 51 -5.56 13.52 7.33
N ILE A 52 -5.58 12.20 7.22
CA ILE A 52 -6.38 11.54 6.18
C ILE A 52 -7.85 11.84 6.37
N ALA A 53 -8.32 11.78 7.62
CA ALA A 53 -9.71 12.08 7.91
C ALA A 53 -10.05 13.51 7.50
N GLU A 54 -9.16 14.45 7.78
CA GLU A 54 -9.38 15.85 7.42
C GLU A 54 -9.43 16.03 5.91
N ILE A 55 -8.49 15.39 5.20
CA ILE A 55 -8.43 15.53 3.75
C ILE A 55 -9.64 14.92 3.09
N THR A 56 -10.08 13.78 3.57
CA THR A 56 -11.19 13.06 2.94
C THR A 56 -12.55 13.46 3.47
N GLY A 57 -12.60 14.31 4.52
CA GLY A 57 -13.86 14.81 5.03
C GLY A 57 -14.65 13.78 5.82
N VAL A 58 -13.98 12.85 6.49
CA VAL A 58 -14.64 11.82 7.29
C VAL A 58 -14.05 11.81 8.69
N SER A 59 -14.66 11.03 9.58
CA SER A 59 -14.12 10.88 10.93
C SER A 59 -12.88 10.01 10.90
N ILE A 60 -12.08 10.11 11.96
CA ILE A 60 -10.89 9.25 12.09
C ILE A 60 -11.31 7.78 12.11
N ASN A 61 -12.40 7.46 12.79
CA ASN A 61 -12.89 6.09 12.84
C ASN A 61 -13.25 5.57 11.46
N THR A 62 -13.86 6.41 10.63
CA THR A 62 -14.19 6.01 9.26
C THR A 62 -12.91 5.79 8.45
N ALA A 63 -11.92 6.67 8.59
CA ALA A 63 -10.66 6.49 7.89
C ALA A 63 -9.97 5.20 8.31
N LEU A 64 -9.96 4.91 9.61
CA LEU A 64 -9.39 3.67 10.12
C LEU A 64 -10.14 2.46 9.58
N GLY A 65 -11.47 2.55 9.53
CA GLY A 65 -12.28 1.46 9.00
C GLY A 65 -11.99 1.21 7.54
N ARG A 66 -11.85 2.27 6.76
CA ARG A 66 -11.52 2.14 5.34
C ARG A 66 -10.19 1.46 5.14
N MET A 67 -9.20 1.80 5.98
CA MET A 67 -7.90 1.14 5.90
C MET A 67 -8.01 -0.34 6.24
N ARG A 68 -8.78 -0.66 7.27
CA ARG A 68 -8.97 -2.06 7.67
C ARG A 68 -9.61 -2.85 6.55
N TYR A 69 -10.66 -2.31 5.93
CA TYR A 69 -11.31 -3.01 4.82
C TYR A 69 -10.40 -3.13 3.62
N ALA A 70 -9.58 -2.10 3.37
CA ALA A 70 -8.64 -2.16 2.28
C ALA A 70 -7.65 -3.31 2.48
N LEU A 71 -7.09 -3.40 3.69
CA LEU A 71 -6.13 -4.46 3.99
C LEU A 71 -6.77 -5.84 3.89
N ASN A 72 -8.01 -5.97 4.36
CA ASN A 72 -8.72 -7.25 4.24
C ASN A 72 -8.97 -7.62 2.79
N ASN A 73 -9.35 -6.65 1.97
CA ASN A 73 -9.57 -6.90 0.54
C ASN A 73 -8.29 -7.29 -0.16
N MET A 74 -7.19 -6.62 0.17
CA MET A 74 -5.91 -6.94 -0.44
C MET A 74 -5.46 -8.35 -0.06
N ARG A 75 -5.61 -8.69 1.23
CA ARG A 75 -5.22 -10.01 1.69
C ARG A 75 -6.05 -11.09 1.00
N LYS A 76 -7.34 -10.85 0.85
CA LYS A 76 -8.21 -11.82 0.20
C LYS A 76 -7.83 -12.02 -1.25
N LYS A 77 -7.49 -10.94 -1.95
CA LYS A 77 -7.06 -11.06 -3.34
C LYS A 77 -5.76 -11.82 -3.45
N ILE A 78 -4.85 -11.61 -2.52
CA ILE A 78 -3.60 -12.37 -2.52
C ILE A 78 -3.88 -13.85 -2.35
N GLU A 79 -4.75 -14.19 -1.41
CA GLU A 79 -5.09 -15.60 -1.18
C GLU A 79 -5.79 -16.20 -2.40
N ASP A 80 -6.76 -15.47 -2.96
CA ASP A 80 -7.53 -16.00 -4.09
C ASP A 80 -6.68 -16.23 -5.32
N ARG A 81 -5.65 -15.42 -5.51
CA ARG A 81 -4.79 -15.53 -6.69
C ARG A 81 -3.55 -16.34 -6.40
N ALA A 82 -3.39 -16.84 -5.19
CA ALA A 82 -2.19 -17.56 -4.79
C ALA A 82 -0.93 -16.75 -5.09
N MET A 83 -1.00 -15.43 -4.88
CA MET A 83 0.15 -14.56 -5.12
C MET A 83 1.18 -14.74 -4.03
N VAL A 84 2.43 -14.57 -4.39
CA VAL A 84 3.53 -14.66 -3.44
C VAL A 84 4.17 -13.28 -3.37
N ILE A 85 3.99 -12.62 -2.23
CA ILE A 85 4.53 -11.28 -2.03
C ILE A 85 5.40 -11.28 -0.79
N TYR A 86 6.68 -11.52 -0.95
CA TYR A 86 7.62 -11.42 0.16
C TYR A 86 9.06 -11.57 -0.30
#